data_059c6e3b37cbf50f329e40f8dcf1a21d
#
_entry.id   059c6e3b37cbf50f329e40f8dcf1a21d
#
_cell.length_a   1.000
_cell.length_b   1.000
_cell.length_c   1.000
_cell.angle_alpha   90.00
_cell.angle_beta   90.00
_cell.angle_gamma   90.00
#
_symmetry.space_group_name_H-M   'P 1'
#
loop_
_entity.id
_entity.type
_entity.pdbx_description
1 polymer ?
#
loop_
_entity_poly.entity_id
_entity_poly.type
_entity_poly.pdbx_seq_one_letter_code
_entity_poly.pdbx_strand_id
1 'polypeptide(L)'
;MNLGLDAVGGEVLVVSQFTLYGNCRKGRRPSFTDAAGPELGNALYEKFLAICEELGYPPQHGRFGADMQVASVNDGPVTLILDTDQLMDTPRR
;
A
#
# COMPACT_ATOMS: atom_id res chain seq x y z
N MET A 1 -2.84 16.21 -11.95
CA MET A 1 -3.24 14.79 -11.83
C MET A 1 -4.30 14.36 -12.83
N ASN A 2 -4.27 14.93 -14.00
CA ASN A 2 -5.26 14.58 -15.01
C ASN A 2 -4.86 13.38 -15.88
N LEU A 3 -3.63 12.93 -15.73
CA LEU A 3 -3.11 11.83 -16.55
C LEU A 3 -2.88 10.59 -15.68
N GLY A 4 -3.25 9.44 -16.21
CA GLY A 4 -2.96 8.16 -15.57
C GLY A 4 -1.56 7.66 -15.90
N LEU A 5 -1.18 6.54 -15.30
CA LEU A 5 0.13 5.93 -15.53
C LEU A 5 0.42 5.64 -16.99
N ASP A 6 -0.58 5.17 -17.73
CA ASP A 6 -0.42 4.84 -19.15
C ASP A 6 0.01 6.06 -19.97
N ALA A 7 -0.57 7.20 -19.66
CA ALA A 7 -0.34 8.42 -20.44
C ALA A 7 1.08 8.96 -20.27
N VAL A 8 1.72 8.65 -19.13
CA VAL A 8 3.05 9.17 -18.81
C VAL A 8 4.12 8.09 -18.82
N GLY A 9 3.77 6.85 -19.17
CA GLY A 9 4.71 5.75 -19.14
C GLY A 9 5.18 5.39 -17.75
N GLY A 10 4.33 5.58 -16.75
CA GLY A 10 4.67 5.35 -15.36
C GLY A 10 4.68 3.88 -14.99
N GLU A 11 5.37 3.57 -13.91
CA GLU A 11 5.45 2.24 -13.34
C GLU A 11 4.99 2.26 -11.89
N VAL A 12 4.78 1.07 -11.32
CA VAL A 12 4.27 0.91 -9.96
C VAL A 12 5.32 0.22 -9.10
N LEU A 13 5.57 0.77 -7.93
CA LEU A 13 6.37 0.10 -6.91
C LEU A 13 5.45 -0.20 -5.72
N VAL A 14 5.38 -1.44 -5.31
CA VAL A 14 4.53 -1.91 -4.21
C VAL A 14 5.39 -2.41 -3.07
N VAL A 15 5.18 -1.87 -1.89
CA VAL A 15 5.92 -2.25 -0.69
C VAL A 15 4.92 -2.48 0.44
N SER A 16 4.99 -3.63 1.08
CA SER A 16 4.16 -3.89 2.25
C SER A 16 4.61 -3.07 3.45
N GLN A 17 3.66 -2.59 4.26
CA GLN A 17 3.99 -1.74 5.40
C GLN A 17 2.92 -1.88 6.48
N PHE A 18 3.12 -2.76 7.46
CA PHE A 18 2.14 -2.96 8.53
C PHE A 18 2.11 -1.79 9.52
N THR A 19 3.19 -1.04 9.63
CA THR A 19 3.28 0.07 10.58
C THR A 19 2.33 1.21 10.28
N LEU A 20 1.68 1.20 9.11
CA LEU A 20 0.60 2.14 8.82
C LEU A 20 -0.57 1.98 9.79
N TYR A 21 -0.70 0.79 10.40
CA TYR A 21 -1.70 0.54 11.46
C TYR A 21 -1.19 0.87 12.85
N GLY A 22 -0.08 1.55 12.97
CA GLY A 22 0.46 1.94 14.26
C GLY A 22 -0.49 2.85 15.01
N ASN A 23 -0.85 2.45 16.23
CA ASN A 23 -1.68 3.25 17.11
C ASN A 23 -0.80 3.85 18.21
N CYS A 24 -0.74 5.18 18.23
CA CYS A 24 0.14 5.92 19.14
C CYS A 24 -0.63 6.58 20.28
N ARG A 25 -1.87 6.20 20.50
CA ARG A 25 -2.74 6.87 21.46
C ARG A 25 -2.39 6.56 22.91
N LYS A 26 -1.80 5.40 23.15
CA LYS A 26 -1.50 4.95 24.53
C LYS A 26 -0.04 4.55 24.64
N GLY A 27 0.57 4.94 25.77
CA GLY A 27 1.92 4.53 26.09
C GLY A 27 2.96 5.23 25.23
N ARG A 28 4.19 4.74 25.33
CA ARG A 28 5.35 5.32 24.65
C ARG A 28 5.67 4.67 23.33
N ARG A 29 5.03 3.54 23.06
CA ARG A 29 5.32 2.74 21.87
C ARG A 29 4.04 2.59 21.07
N PRO A 30 4.14 2.61 19.73
CA PRO A 30 2.96 2.36 18.92
C PRO A 30 2.50 0.90 19.07
N SER A 31 1.19 0.69 19.00
CA SER A 31 0.59 -0.63 18.97
C SER A 31 0.20 -0.96 17.54
N PHE A 32 0.43 -2.21 17.13
CA PHE A 32 0.12 -2.69 15.79
C PHE A 32 -0.96 -3.78 15.80
N THR A 33 -1.78 -3.81 16.83
CA THR A 33 -2.79 -4.87 16.98
C THR A 33 -3.87 -4.82 15.90
N ASP A 34 -4.05 -3.69 15.25
CA ASP A 34 -5.04 -3.55 14.16
C ASP A 34 -4.50 -4.06 12.83
N ALA A 35 -3.20 -4.28 12.72
CA ALA A 35 -2.62 -4.83 11.50
C ALA A 35 -2.97 -6.31 11.38
N ALA A 36 -3.15 -6.77 10.15
CA ALA A 36 -3.35 -8.18 9.88
C ALA A 36 -2.12 -8.98 10.32
N GLY A 37 -2.33 -10.22 10.75
CA GLY A 37 -1.22 -11.12 11.03
C GLY A 37 -0.43 -11.42 9.76
N PRO A 38 0.77 -12.02 9.91
CA PRO A 38 1.65 -12.23 8.75
C PRO A 38 1.03 -13.07 7.65
N GLU A 39 0.26 -14.06 8.01
CA GLU A 39 -0.33 -14.98 7.03
C GLU A 39 -1.34 -14.27 6.14
N LEU A 40 -2.31 -13.58 6.75
CA LEU A 40 -3.31 -12.82 6.01
C LEU A 40 -2.66 -11.63 5.28
N GLY A 41 -1.76 -10.94 5.95
CA GLY A 41 -1.07 -9.80 5.36
C GLY A 41 -0.33 -10.17 4.09
N ASN A 42 0.40 -11.29 4.14
CA ASN A 42 1.13 -11.75 2.97
C ASN A 42 0.19 -12.19 1.85
N ALA A 43 -0.90 -12.89 2.19
CA ALA A 43 -1.86 -13.34 1.19
C ALA A 43 -2.47 -12.16 0.44
N LEU A 44 -2.84 -11.10 1.15
CA LEU A 44 -3.42 -9.91 0.54
C LEU A 44 -2.39 -9.13 -0.27
N TYR A 45 -1.16 -9.07 0.21
CA TYR A 45 -0.06 -8.46 -0.52
C TYR A 45 0.18 -9.14 -1.86
N GLU A 46 0.27 -10.47 -1.85
CA GLU A 46 0.46 -11.25 -3.06
C GLU A 46 -0.71 -11.07 -4.03
N LYS A 47 -1.93 -11.02 -3.50
CA LYS A 47 -3.10 -10.78 -4.31
C LYS A 47 -3.07 -9.40 -4.97
N PHE A 48 -2.63 -8.40 -4.23
CA PHE A 48 -2.50 -7.04 -4.77
C PHE A 48 -1.50 -7.01 -5.93
N LEU A 49 -0.35 -7.67 -5.76
CA LEU A 49 0.65 -7.76 -6.84
C LEU A 49 0.08 -8.44 -8.06
N ALA A 50 -0.65 -9.54 -7.87
CA ALA A 50 -1.24 -10.28 -8.98
C ALA A 50 -2.27 -9.45 -9.74
N ILE A 51 -3.09 -8.69 -9.02
CA ILE A 51 -4.10 -7.83 -9.66
C ILE A 51 -3.44 -6.70 -10.43
N CYS A 52 -2.38 -6.10 -9.91
CA CYS A 52 -1.63 -5.08 -10.65
C CYS A 52 -1.15 -5.64 -11.98
N GLU A 53 -0.64 -6.86 -11.98
CA GLU A 53 -0.17 -7.51 -13.19
C GLU A 53 -1.32 -7.78 -14.17
N GLU A 54 -2.45 -8.27 -13.66
CA GLU A 54 -3.63 -8.51 -14.49
C GLU A 54 -4.14 -7.25 -15.16
N LEU A 55 -4.04 -6.12 -14.47
CA LEU A 55 -4.48 -4.83 -14.99
C LEU A 55 -3.50 -4.20 -15.98
N GLY A 56 -2.39 -4.84 -16.22
CA GLY A 56 -1.39 -4.34 -17.17
C GLY A 56 -0.27 -3.51 -16.54
N TYR A 57 -0.16 -3.54 -15.20
CA TYR A 57 0.88 -2.80 -14.46
C TYR A 57 1.71 -3.77 -13.63
N PRO A 58 2.56 -4.61 -14.26
CA PRO A 58 3.41 -5.52 -13.49
C PRO A 58 4.29 -4.72 -12.53
N PRO A 59 4.13 -4.90 -11.22
CA PRO A 59 4.79 -4.03 -10.26
C PRO A 59 6.22 -4.44 -9.97
N GLN A 60 7.05 -3.47 -9.71
CA GLN A 60 8.25 -3.68 -8.93
C GLN A 60 7.81 -3.81 -7.49
N HIS A 61 8.48 -4.63 -6.68
CA HIS A 61 8.04 -4.83 -5.30
C HIS A 61 9.18 -5.24 -4.39
N GLY A 62 8.95 -5.05 -3.08
CA GLY A 62 9.85 -5.56 -2.07
C GLY A 62 9.54 -7.01 -1.71
N ARG A 63 10.02 -7.41 -0.55
CA ARG A 63 9.77 -8.74 0.00
C ARG A 63 8.99 -8.61 1.30
N PHE A 64 7.86 -9.29 1.38
CA PHE A 64 6.99 -9.21 2.55
C PHE A 64 7.74 -9.62 3.82
N GLY A 65 7.62 -8.79 4.85
CA GLY A 65 8.23 -9.04 6.16
C GLY A 65 9.74 -8.84 6.22
N ALA A 66 10.39 -8.51 5.13
CA ALA A 66 11.83 -8.27 5.12
C ALA A 66 12.15 -6.86 5.60
N ASP A 67 13.36 -6.71 6.11
CA ASP A 67 13.91 -5.41 6.45
C ASP A 67 14.39 -4.76 5.16
N MET A 68 13.81 -3.60 4.82
CA MET A 68 14.04 -2.96 3.53
C MET A 68 14.43 -1.50 3.69
N GLN A 69 15.28 -1.06 2.78
CA GLN A 69 15.57 0.36 2.60
C GLN A 69 14.93 0.79 1.27
N VAL A 70 14.06 1.78 1.34
CA VAL A 70 13.37 2.29 0.15
C VAL A 70 13.82 3.73 -0.10
N ALA A 71 14.59 3.92 -1.17
CA ALA A 71 15.03 5.25 -1.58
C ALA A 71 14.06 5.79 -2.61
N SER A 72 13.62 7.02 -2.42
CA SER A 72 12.65 7.62 -3.34
C SER A 72 12.78 9.13 -3.36
N VAL A 73 12.24 9.72 -4.41
CA VAL A 73 12.07 11.17 -4.50
C VAL A 73 10.57 11.42 -4.64
N ASN A 74 9.99 12.08 -3.65
CA ASN A 74 8.56 12.40 -3.67
C ASN A 74 8.37 13.73 -4.42
N ASP A 75 8.22 13.60 -5.72
CA ASP A 75 8.16 14.72 -6.63
C ASP A 75 6.70 15.10 -6.89
N GLY A 76 6.40 16.36 -6.64
CA GLY A 76 5.03 16.87 -6.75
C GLY A 76 4.66 17.67 -5.52
N PRO A 77 4.74 17.23 -4.27
CA PRO A 77 4.44 15.83 -3.93
C PRO A 77 2.94 15.57 -3.90
N VAL A 78 2.56 14.33 -4.12
CA VAL A 78 1.16 13.91 -4.02
C VAL A 78 1.10 12.61 -3.23
N THR A 79 0.30 12.61 -2.16
CA THR A 79 0.11 11.43 -1.33
C THR A 79 -1.37 11.24 -1.08
N LEU A 80 -1.85 10.04 -1.34
CA LEU A 80 -3.26 9.68 -1.13
C LEU A 80 -3.33 8.46 -0.22
N ILE A 81 -4.32 8.45 0.66
CA ILE A 81 -4.60 7.31 1.51
C ILE A 81 -5.90 6.69 1.04
N LEU A 82 -5.85 5.42 0.67
CA LEU A 82 -7.02 4.67 0.26
C LEU A 82 -7.26 3.56 1.27
N ASP A 83 -8.37 3.67 1.99
CA ASP A 83 -8.75 2.71 3.02
C ASP A 83 -9.98 1.95 2.54
N THR A 84 -9.89 0.62 2.51
CA THR A 84 -11.00 -0.20 2.03
C THR A 84 -12.26 -0.05 2.88
N ASP A 85 -12.11 0.24 4.17
CA ASP A 85 -13.28 0.48 5.02
C ASP A 85 -14.09 1.66 4.50
N GLN A 86 -13.42 2.72 4.10
CA GLN A 86 -14.08 3.89 3.54
C GLN A 86 -14.57 3.65 2.11
N LEU A 87 -13.77 2.95 1.32
CA LEU A 87 -14.11 2.70 -0.09
C LEU A 87 -15.26 1.71 -0.22
N MET A 88 -15.27 0.67 0.62
CA MET A 88 -16.23 -0.42 0.51
C MET A 88 -17.53 -0.14 1.25
N ASP A 89 -17.49 0.61 2.34
CA ASP A 89 -18.65 0.91 3.15
C ASP A 89 -19.46 2.10 2.65
N THR A 90 -18.82 2.94 1.85
CA THR A 90 -19.49 4.16 1.39
C THR A 90 -20.57 3.81 0.37
N PRO A 91 -21.81 4.24 0.59
CA PRO A 91 -22.86 4.03 -0.41
C PRO A 91 -22.48 4.68 -1.74
N ARG A 92 -22.87 4.06 -2.80
CA ARG A 92 -22.66 4.64 -4.13
C ARG A 92 -23.62 5.81 -4.32
N ARG A 93 -23.10 6.87 -4.80
CA ARG A 93 -23.87 8.08 -5.04
C ARG A 93 -24.20 8.22 -6.49
#